data_eb7faf3f3b757f9659aa4c8768588370
#
_entry.id   eb7faf3f3b757f9659aa4c8768588370
#
_cell.length_a   1.000
_cell.length_b   1.000
_cell.length_c   1.000
_cell.angle_alpha   90.00
_cell.angle_beta   90.00
_cell.angle_gamma   90.00
#
_symmetry.space_group_name_H-M   'P 1'
#
loop_
_entity.id
_entity.type
_entity.pdbx_description
1 polymer ?
#
loop_
_entity_poly.entity_id
_entity_poly.type
_entity_poly.pdbx_seq_one_letter_code
_entity_poly.pdbx_strand_id
1 'polypeptide(L)'
;MSNAFAAYRRSDLEAVGWFGERRIMCEDVAVAARLLLEGRRIRYVAESMVVHAHRAGFSDELRRYFDIGSAHANDRWIVEAFGQPGRDGRPYIGFGSRRLQEMGRGRLIPAFLAQGVAKRAAFALGRRHAWMPVAVRRALSSLPTWWQVTSSA
;
A
#
# COMPACT_ATOMS: atom_id res chain seq x y z
N MET A 1 6.47 3.67 -2.50
CA MET A 1 7.10 4.60 -1.57
C MET A 1 6.68 4.22 -0.17
N SER A 2 7.48 4.47 0.85
CA SER A 2 7.15 4.17 2.25
C SER A 2 7.76 5.23 3.16
N ASN A 3 7.02 5.68 4.17
CA ASN A 3 7.51 6.60 5.19
C ASN A 3 8.42 5.93 6.24
N ALA A 4 8.70 4.64 6.12
CA ALA A 4 9.58 3.93 7.05
C ALA A 4 10.96 4.61 7.17
N PHE A 5 11.44 5.19 6.07
CA PHE A 5 12.65 6.01 6.06
C PHE A 5 12.57 7.02 4.92
N ALA A 6 12.07 8.22 5.20
CA ALA A 6 11.90 9.28 4.22
C ALA A 6 12.22 10.65 4.85
N ALA A 7 12.78 11.55 4.06
CA ALA A 7 13.02 12.94 4.43
C ALA A 7 12.28 13.85 3.45
N TYR A 8 11.65 14.88 3.98
CA TYR A 8 10.88 15.85 3.21
C TYR A 8 11.38 17.27 3.51
N ARG A 9 11.40 18.10 2.48
CA ARG A 9 11.57 19.53 2.71
C ARG A 9 10.28 20.08 3.29
N ARG A 10 10.38 20.76 4.43
CA ARG A 10 9.22 21.29 5.17
C ARG A 10 8.35 22.19 4.30
N SER A 11 8.95 23.14 3.58
CA SER A 11 8.21 24.05 2.69
C SER A 11 7.43 23.34 1.59
N ASP A 12 7.94 22.22 1.10
CA ASP A 12 7.26 21.42 0.07
C ASP A 12 6.06 20.67 0.67
N LEU A 13 6.18 20.18 1.93
CA LEU A 13 5.05 19.59 2.65
C LEU A 13 3.96 20.61 2.96
N GLU A 14 4.34 21.81 3.40
CA GLU A 14 3.43 22.93 3.64
C GLU A 14 2.66 23.30 2.37
N ALA A 15 3.33 23.37 1.23
CA ALA A 15 2.72 23.70 -0.06
C ALA A 15 1.67 22.67 -0.51
N VAL A 16 1.83 21.38 -0.16
CA VAL A 16 0.89 20.31 -0.54
C VAL A 16 -0.10 19.93 0.57
N GLY A 17 -0.14 20.69 1.67
CA GLY A 17 -1.08 20.45 2.77
C GLY A 17 -0.73 19.23 3.64
N TRP A 18 0.58 18.99 3.83
CA TRP A 18 1.10 17.91 4.68
C TRP A 18 0.63 16.51 4.23
N PHE A 19 0.46 15.58 5.18
CA PHE A 19 0.00 14.21 4.90
C PHE A 19 -1.50 14.12 4.62
N GLY A 20 -2.22 15.24 4.77
CA GLY A 20 -3.67 15.31 4.57
C GLY A 20 -4.45 14.75 5.73
N GLU A 21 -5.75 15.10 5.76
CA GLU A 21 -6.65 14.66 6.82
C GLU A 21 -7.23 13.27 6.51
N ARG A 22 -7.43 12.48 7.59
CA ARG A 22 -8.25 11.25 7.64
C ARG A 22 -8.07 10.30 6.45
N ARG A 23 -6.93 9.62 6.42
CA ARG A 23 -6.69 8.49 5.51
C ARG A 23 -6.54 7.20 6.29
N ILE A 24 -7.13 6.12 5.80
CA ILE A 24 -6.96 4.81 6.43
C ILE A 24 -5.52 4.31 6.27
N MET A 25 -4.91 4.62 5.12
CA MET A 25 -3.55 4.17 4.76
C MET A 25 -3.05 4.92 3.52
N CYS A 26 -1.78 4.73 3.15
CA CYS A 26 -1.15 5.31 1.94
C CYS A 26 -1.04 6.86 1.96
N GLU A 27 -0.94 7.45 3.15
CA GLU A 27 -0.69 8.88 3.32
C GLU A 27 0.60 9.33 2.62
N ASP A 28 1.63 8.50 2.65
CA ASP A 28 2.91 8.69 1.98
C ASP A 28 2.78 8.68 0.44
N VAL A 29 1.96 7.79 -0.10
CA VAL A 29 1.68 7.74 -1.53
C VAL A 29 0.94 9.00 -1.98
N ALA A 30 -0.03 9.46 -1.20
CA ALA A 30 -0.81 10.66 -1.52
C ALA A 30 0.04 11.93 -1.47
N VAL A 31 0.91 12.07 -0.46
CA VAL A 31 1.87 13.20 -0.38
C VAL A 31 2.81 13.16 -1.58
N ALA A 32 3.39 12.00 -1.87
CA ALA A 32 4.29 11.83 -3.00
C ALA A 32 3.62 12.21 -4.34
N ALA A 33 2.38 11.77 -4.54
CA ALA A 33 1.62 12.10 -5.73
C ALA A 33 1.40 13.63 -5.87
N ARG A 34 0.98 14.31 -4.79
CA ARG A 34 0.81 15.77 -4.78
C ARG A 34 2.12 16.50 -5.07
N LEU A 35 3.21 16.10 -4.42
CA LEU A 35 4.53 16.68 -4.67
C LEU A 35 4.96 16.55 -6.14
N LEU A 36 4.71 15.39 -6.76
CA LEU A 36 5.03 15.17 -8.17
C LEU A 36 4.17 16.03 -9.09
N LEU A 37 2.87 16.20 -8.79
CA LEU A 37 1.96 17.08 -9.56
C LEU A 37 2.36 18.55 -9.45
N GLU A 38 2.93 18.97 -8.33
CA GLU A 38 3.53 20.30 -8.13
C GLU A 38 4.93 20.45 -8.76
N GLY A 39 5.35 19.48 -9.59
CA GLY A 39 6.65 19.51 -10.26
C GLY A 39 7.84 19.24 -9.34
N ARG A 40 7.61 18.78 -8.10
CA ARG A 40 8.69 18.40 -7.19
C ARG A 40 9.29 17.06 -7.60
N ARG A 41 10.53 16.81 -7.21
CA ARG A 41 11.26 15.59 -7.53
C ARG A 41 11.39 14.71 -6.29
N ILE A 42 11.20 13.41 -6.47
CA ILE A 42 11.44 12.38 -5.47
C ILE A 42 12.71 11.64 -5.88
N ARG A 43 13.67 11.51 -4.94
CA ARG A 43 14.89 10.76 -5.15
C ARG A 43 14.90 9.51 -4.27
N TYR A 44 15.18 8.37 -4.86
CA TYR A 44 15.53 7.17 -4.14
C TYR A 44 17.04 7.16 -3.88
N VAL A 45 17.44 6.94 -2.62
CA VAL A 45 18.84 6.89 -2.18
C VAL A 45 19.09 5.49 -1.63
N ALA A 46 19.71 4.64 -2.44
CA ALA A 46 19.91 3.22 -2.13
C ALA A 46 20.84 2.98 -0.93
N GLU A 47 21.78 3.91 -0.71
CA GLU A 47 22.74 3.89 0.38
C GLU A 47 22.11 4.20 1.75
N SER A 48 20.95 4.85 1.75
CA SER A 48 20.20 5.15 2.97
C SER A 48 19.40 3.92 3.39
N MET A 49 19.96 3.14 4.31
CA MET A 49 19.35 1.90 4.78
C MET A 49 18.89 2.01 6.23
N VAL A 50 17.76 1.39 6.52
CA VAL A 50 17.20 1.25 7.88
C VAL A 50 16.72 -0.18 8.09
N VAL A 51 16.93 -0.70 9.28
CA VAL A 51 16.34 -1.97 9.69
C VAL A 51 14.93 -1.70 10.17
N HIS A 52 13.96 -2.19 9.42
CA HIS A 52 12.54 -2.02 9.73
C HIS A 52 11.89 -3.40 9.89
N ALA A 53 11.61 -3.77 11.14
CA ALA A 53 11.03 -5.08 11.46
C ALA A 53 9.51 -4.96 11.67
N HIS A 54 8.76 -5.74 10.90
CA HIS A 54 7.34 -5.99 11.16
C HIS A 54 7.15 -7.46 11.54
N ARG A 55 6.62 -7.69 12.73
CA ARG A 55 6.08 -9.01 13.09
C ARG A 55 4.60 -9.06 12.69
N ALA A 56 4.34 -9.23 11.41
CA ALA A 56 2.99 -9.39 10.91
C ALA A 56 2.79 -10.84 10.44
N GLY A 57 1.73 -11.47 10.92
CA GLY A 57 1.27 -12.74 10.38
C GLY A 57 0.70 -12.57 8.98
N PHE A 58 0.51 -13.68 8.26
CA PHE A 58 -0.07 -13.64 6.91
C PHE A 58 -1.49 -13.02 6.90
N SER A 59 -2.29 -13.29 7.94
CA SER A 59 -3.61 -12.68 8.11
C SER A 59 -3.56 -11.16 8.24
N ASP A 60 -2.59 -10.63 8.98
CA ASP A 60 -2.42 -9.20 9.18
C ASP A 60 -2.00 -8.52 7.88
N GLU A 61 -1.19 -9.23 7.10
CA GLU A 61 -0.80 -8.77 5.78
C GLU A 61 -1.99 -8.69 4.81
N LEU A 62 -2.89 -9.68 4.82
CA LEU A 62 -4.12 -9.64 4.02
C LEU A 62 -5.02 -8.48 4.43
N ARG A 63 -5.21 -8.25 5.74
CA ARG A 63 -5.97 -7.11 6.26
C ARG A 63 -5.36 -5.79 5.80
N ARG A 64 -4.05 -5.68 5.86
CA ARG A 64 -3.33 -4.50 5.35
C ARG A 64 -3.56 -4.28 3.85
N TYR A 65 -3.54 -5.35 3.04
CA TYR A 65 -3.84 -5.23 1.60
C TYR A 65 -5.28 -4.83 1.32
N PHE A 66 -6.23 -5.25 2.16
CA PHE A 66 -7.61 -4.75 2.13
C PHE A 66 -7.66 -3.23 2.37
N ASP A 67 -6.97 -2.74 3.40
CA ASP A 67 -6.93 -1.31 3.73
C ASP A 67 -6.23 -0.49 2.63
N ILE A 68 -5.15 -1.00 2.03
CA ILE A 68 -4.50 -0.38 0.86
C ILE A 68 -5.48 -0.30 -0.31
N GLY A 69 -6.23 -1.37 -0.58
CA GLY A 69 -7.27 -1.38 -1.61
C GLY A 69 -8.35 -0.33 -1.36
N SER A 70 -8.77 -0.17 -0.11
CA SER A 70 -9.75 0.84 0.31
C SER A 70 -9.22 2.27 0.13
N ALA A 71 -7.95 2.51 0.49
CA ALA A 71 -7.30 3.79 0.26
C ALA A 71 -7.26 4.15 -1.23
N HIS A 72 -6.88 3.19 -2.08
CA HIS A 72 -6.88 3.40 -3.54
C HIS A 72 -8.27 3.63 -4.15
N ALA A 73 -9.34 3.10 -3.54
CA ALA A 73 -10.70 3.39 -3.98
C ALA A 73 -11.13 4.82 -3.65
N ASN A 74 -10.65 5.36 -2.54
CA ASN A 74 -10.93 6.72 -2.10
C ASN A 74 -10.07 7.76 -2.85
N ASP A 75 -8.85 7.40 -3.23
CA ASP A 75 -7.89 8.28 -3.90
C ASP A 75 -7.82 8.02 -5.43
N ARG A 76 -8.96 8.02 -6.12
CA ARG A 76 -9.04 7.80 -7.57
C ARG A 76 -8.18 8.75 -8.38
N TRP A 77 -8.04 10.00 -7.93
CA TRP A 77 -7.22 11.01 -8.57
C TRP A 77 -5.75 10.57 -8.74
N ILE A 78 -5.21 9.75 -7.83
CA ILE A 78 -3.86 9.19 -7.97
C ILE A 78 -3.80 8.23 -9.16
N VAL A 79 -4.83 7.39 -9.30
CA VAL A 79 -4.92 6.44 -10.41
C VAL A 79 -5.12 7.16 -11.75
N GLU A 80 -5.87 8.23 -11.77
CA GLU A 80 -6.08 9.07 -12.95
C GLU A 80 -4.78 9.77 -13.38
N ALA A 81 -4.03 10.29 -12.42
CA ALA A 81 -2.77 11.01 -12.69
C ALA A 81 -1.59 10.09 -13.05
N PHE A 82 -1.47 8.92 -12.40
CA PHE A 82 -0.27 8.08 -12.48
C PHE A 82 -0.52 6.67 -13.04
N GLY A 83 -1.77 6.32 -13.32
CA GLY A 83 -2.17 5.00 -13.82
C GLY A 83 -2.44 3.97 -12.73
N GLN A 84 -2.86 2.78 -13.15
CA GLN A 84 -3.27 1.70 -12.26
C GLN A 84 -2.07 1.11 -11.51
N PRO A 85 -2.18 0.88 -10.18
CA PRO A 85 -1.17 0.16 -9.43
C PRO A 85 -1.08 -1.30 -9.88
N GLY A 86 0.12 -1.86 -9.88
CA GLY A 86 0.32 -3.30 -10.11
C GLY A 86 0.62 -3.70 -11.55
N ARG A 87 0.87 -2.76 -12.48
CA ARG A 87 1.40 -3.08 -13.82
C ARG A 87 2.72 -3.84 -13.74
N ASP A 88 3.51 -3.61 -12.68
CA ASP A 88 4.82 -4.22 -12.46
C ASP A 88 4.77 -5.54 -11.68
N GLY A 89 3.60 -6.11 -11.46
CA GLY A 89 3.44 -7.36 -10.70
C GLY A 89 4.11 -8.57 -11.38
N ARG A 90 4.11 -8.64 -12.72
CA ARG A 90 4.75 -9.73 -13.46
C ARG A 90 6.28 -9.76 -13.30
N PRO A 91 7.01 -8.65 -13.49
CA PRO A 91 8.45 -8.59 -13.20
C PRO A 91 8.78 -8.98 -11.77
N TYR A 92 8.00 -8.54 -10.78
CA TYR A 92 8.19 -8.91 -9.38
C TYR A 92 8.05 -10.42 -9.14
N ILE A 93 7.02 -11.05 -9.70
CA ILE A 93 6.81 -12.50 -9.61
C ILE A 93 7.97 -13.26 -10.26
N GLY A 94 8.39 -12.85 -11.46
CA GLY A 94 9.51 -13.46 -12.17
C GLY A 94 10.81 -13.34 -11.39
N PHE A 95 11.11 -12.15 -10.85
CA PHE A 95 12.29 -11.92 -10.02
C PHE A 95 12.26 -12.77 -8.74
N GLY A 96 11.15 -12.76 -8.01
CA GLY A 96 11.02 -13.51 -6.76
C GLY A 96 11.15 -15.02 -6.96
N SER A 97 10.52 -15.56 -8.01
CA SER A 97 10.62 -16.99 -8.35
C SER A 97 12.05 -17.39 -8.72
N ARG A 98 12.74 -16.59 -9.54
CA ARG A 98 14.14 -16.80 -9.89
C ARG A 98 15.02 -16.77 -8.65
N ARG A 99 14.83 -15.79 -7.78
CA ARG A 99 15.61 -15.65 -6.54
C ARG A 99 15.42 -16.85 -5.61
N LEU A 100 14.22 -17.38 -5.49
CA LEU A 100 13.96 -18.60 -4.73
C LEU A 100 14.66 -19.82 -5.33
N GLN A 101 14.74 -19.94 -6.66
CA GLN A 101 15.49 -21.00 -7.32
C GLN A 101 16.99 -20.88 -7.06
N GLU A 102 17.58 -19.69 -7.24
CA GLU A 102 18.99 -19.42 -6.98
C GLU A 102 19.41 -19.76 -5.54
N MET A 103 18.48 -19.54 -4.59
CA MET A 103 18.67 -19.89 -3.17
C MET A 103 18.46 -21.38 -2.85
N GLY A 104 18.17 -22.23 -3.84
CA GLY A 104 17.83 -23.65 -3.62
C GLY A 104 16.46 -23.86 -2.95
N ARG A 105 15.62 -22.83 -2.91
CA ARG A 105 14.32 -22.85 -2.24
C ARG A 105 13.13 -22.90 -3.21
N GLY A 106 13.29 -23.49 -4.38
CA GLY A 106 12.26 -23.58 -5.43
C GLY A 106 10.93 -24.18 -4.96
N ARG A 107 10.96 -25.07 -3.96
CA ARG A 107 9.77 -25.64 -3.30
C ARG A 107 8.82 -24.58 -2.69
N LEU A 108 9.31 -23.38 -2.41
CA LEU A 108 8.50 -22.29 -1.85
C LEU A 108 7.79 -21.45 -2.92
N ILE A 109 8.06 -21.66 -4.21
CA ILE A 109 7.45 -20.90 -5.30
C ILE A 109 5.92 -21.02 -5.30
N PRO A 110 5.30 -22.21 -5.14
CA PRO A 110 3.83 -22.30 -5.09
C PRO A 110 3.23 -21.47 -3.94
N ALA A 111 3.84 -21.50 -2.75
CA ALA A 111 3.39 -20.72 -1.61
C ALA A 111 3.58 -19.20 -1.86
N PHE A 112 4.68 -18.79 -2.46
CA PHE A 112 4.94 -17.40 -2.85
C PHE A 112 3.88 -16.89 -3.85
N LEU A 113 3.53 -17.68 -4.85
CA LEU A 113 2.49 -17.35 -5.82
C LEU A 113 1.10 -17.27 -5.17
N ALA A 114 0.75 -18.26 -4.33
CA ALA A 114 -0.52 -18.30 -3.60
C ALA A 114 -0.68 -17.06 -2.69
N GLN A 115 0.38 -16.65 -2.00
CA GLN A 115 0.37 -15.42 -1.21
C GLN A 115 0.13 -14.18 -2.09
N GLY A 116 0.77 -14.11 -3.25
CA GLY A 116 0.56 -13.02 -4.21
C GLY A 116 -0.89 -12.93 -4.68
N VAL A 117 -1.51 -14.06 -4.99
CA VAL A 117 -2.94 -14.14 -5.37
C VAL A 117 -3.84 -13.71 -4.21
N ALA A 118 -3.59 -14.19 -2.99
CA ALA A 118 -4.38 -13.84 -1.82
C ALA A 118 -4.31 -12.33 -1.50
N LYS A 119 -3.11 -11.72 -1.56
CA LYS A 119 -2.92 -10.27 -1.40
C LYS A 119 -3.67 -9.48 -2.46
N ARG A 120 -3.61 -9.92 -3.72
CA ARG A 120 -4.35 -9.28 -4.80
C ARG A 120 -5.86 -9.38 -4.62
N ALA A 121 -6.37 -10.51 -4.13
CA ALA A 121 -7.78 -10.69 -3.79
C ALA A 121 -8.20 -9.75 -2.64
N ALA A 122 -7.40 -9.67 -1.56
CA ALA A 122 -7.65 -8.76 -0.45
C ALA A 122 -7.67 -7.29 -0.91
N PHE A 123 -6.72 -6.88 -1.75
CA PHE A 123 -6.71 -5.55 -2.36
C PHE A 123 -7.96 -5.29 -3.21
N ALA A 124 -8.37 -6.24 -4.05
CA ALA A 124 -9.57 -6.11 -4.89
C ALA A 124 -10.86 -6.02 -4.05
N LEU A 125 -10.94 -6.75 -2.95
CA LEU A 125 -12.03 -6.63 -1.97
C LEU A 125 -12.03 -5.24 -1.33
N GLY A 126 -10.88 -4.75 -0.89
CA GLY A 126 -10.74 -3.41 -0.32
C GLY A 126 -11.22 -2.31 -1.28
N ARG A 127 -10.91 -2.43 -2.57
CA ARG A 127 -11.43 -1.50 -3.59
C ARG A 127 -12.96 -1.45 -3.68
N ARG A 128 -13.64 -2.49 -3.20
CA ARG A 128 -15.11 -2.58 -3.17
C ARG A 128 -15.69 -2.32 -1.78
N HIS A 129 -14.91 -1.79 -0.85
CA HIS A 129 -15.33 -1.61 0.55
C HIS A 129 -16.64 -0.83 0.70
N ALA A 130 -16.92 0.13 -0.19
CA ALA A 130 -18.14 0.95 -0.13
C ALA A 130 -19.43 0.11 -0.20
N TRP A 131 -19.38 -1.07 -0.82
CA TRP A 131 -20.51 -1.99 -1.00
C TRP A 131 -20.68 -2.97 0.18
N MET A 132 -19.77 -2.91 1.16
CA MET A 132 -19.75 -3.85 2.28
C MET A 132 -20.33 -3.23 3.54
N PRO A 133 -21.08 -4.01 4.35
CA PRO A 133 -21.46 -3.59 5.69
C PRO A 133 -20.26 -3.23 6.54
N VAL A 134 -20.43 -2.27 7.47
CA VAL A 134 -19.34 -1.80 8.35
C VAL A 134 -18.72 -2.95 9.16
N ALA A 135 -19.53 -3.89 9.62
CA ALA A 135 -19.04 -5.07 10.36
C ALA A 135 -18.03 -5.89 9.53
N VAL A 136 -18.29 -6.07 8.22
CA VAL A 136 -17.40 -6.79 7.30
C VAL A 136 -16.11 -6.01 7.07
N ARG A 137 -16.20 -4.68 6.85
CA ARG A 137 -15.01 -3.81 6.69
C ARG A 137 -14.10 -3.92 7.92
N ARG A 138 -14.68 -3.87 9.13
CA ARG A 138 -13.96 -4.00 10.39
C ARG A 138 -13.25 -5.35 10.52
N ALA A 139 -13.92 -6.44 10.16
CA ALA A 139 -13.36 -7.79 10.24
C ALA A 139 -12.18 -8.00 9.26
N LEU A 140 -12.24 -7.35 8.10
CA LEU A 140 -11.23 -7.46 7.04
C LEU A 140 -10.09 -6.43 7.15
N SER A 141 -10.22 -5.43 8.01
CA SER A 141 -9.27 -4.32 8.15
C SER A 141 -8.21 -4.61 9.22
N SER A 142 -7.01 -4.11 9.03
CA SER A 142 -5.97 -4.00 10.05
C SER A 142 -6.21 -2.82 11.01
N LEU A 143 -7.11 -1.90 10.66
CA LEU A 143 -7.49 -0.71 11.40
C LEU A 143 -9.01 -0.66 11.64
N PRO A 144 -9.59 -1.60 12.44
CA PRO A 144 -11.03 -1.72 12.59
C PRO A 144 -11.70 -0.49 13.21
N THR A 145 -10.98 0.29 14.02
CA THR A 145 -11.49 1.54 14.64
C THR A 145 -11.73 2.64 13.62
N TRP A 146 -11.00 2.66 12.51
CA TRP A 146 -11.22 3.60 11.41
C TRP A 146 -12.67 3.58 10.91
N TRP A 147 -13.22 2.39 10.76
CA TRP A 147 -14.57 2.18 10.22
C TRP A 147 -15.71 2.53 11.19
N GLN A 148 -15.40 2.75 12.47
CA GLN A 148 -16.38 3.23 13.45
C GLN A 148 -16.63 4.74 13.32
N VAL A 149 -15.58 5.52 13.14
CA VAL A 149 -15.63 6.98 13.09
C VAL A 149 -16.24 7.49 11.78
N THR A 150 -16.02 6.78 10.67
CA THR A 150 -16.51 7.17 9.35
C THR A 150 -17.99 6.85 9.12
N SER A 151 -18.64 6.09 10.02
CA SER A 151 -20.08 5.76 9.93
C SER A 151 -20.96 6.74 10.69
N SER A 152 -20.39 7.67 11.43
CA SER A 152 -21.10 8.65 12.29
C SER A 152 -21.06 10.07 11.74
N ALA A 153 -20.51 10.24 10.55
CA ALA A 153 -20.42 11.50 9.79
C ALA A 153 -21.20 11.41 8.48
#